data_969be0581a2367daeec766d12e794578
#
_entry.id   969be0581a2367daeec766d12e794578
#
_cell.length_a   1.000
_cell.length_b   1.000
_cell.length_c   1.000
_cell.angle_alpha   90.00
_cell.angle_beta   90.00
_cell.angle_gamma   90.00
#
_symmetry.space_group_name_H-M   'P 1'
#
loop_
_entity.id
_entity.type
_entity.pdbx_description
1 polymer ?
#
loop_
_entity_poly.entity_id
_entity_poly.type
_entity_poly.pdbx_seq_one_letter_code
_entity_poly.pdbx_strand_id
1 'polypeptide(L)'
;MTKVITYGTYDLLHFGHKKLLERAKALGDYLIVGVTSDDYDRTRGKINASQSLMERIEAVKALGIADEIIVEEYEGQKIDDIRRLGVDIFTVGSDWEGYFDYLKEYCKVVYMPRTEGVSSSEIRAERRMVRLGIYGSGRVAGKYRNECSFVNGLECVGMASDDEEYTSLLGKCDAVYIQTHPRDHIRHIRQAIEAGRHVLCESPIALSAEDCRSLFDLATEKKLVLMDAIKTA
;
A
#
# COMPACT_ATOMS: atom_id res chain seq x y z
N MET A 1 7.43 35.38 16.94
CA MET A 1 7.77 33.97 16.60
C MET A 1 6.62 33.42 15.79
N THR A 2 6.85 33.20 14.49
CA THR A 2 5.83 32.71 13.58
C THR A 2 5.74 31.19 13.70
N LYS A 3 4.60 30.68 14.14
CA LYS A 3 4.33 29.25 14.30
C LYS A 3 3.67 28.67 13.07
N VAL A 4 4.23 27.61 12.54
CA VAL A 4 3.74 26.87 11.37
C VAL A 4 3.30 25.49 11.81
N ILE A 5 2.17 25.00 11.29
CA ILE A 5 1.69 23.63 11.51
C ILE A 5 1.45 22.93 10.18
N THR A 6 1.78 21.65 10.15
CA THR A 6 1.48 20.74 9.03
C THR A 6 1.07 19.36 9.54
N TYR A 7 0.27 18.63 8.77
CA TYR A 7 -0.22 17.31 9.15
C TYR A 7 0.03 16.29 8.05
N GLY A 8 0.23 15.06 8.46
CA GLY A 8 0.38 13.93 7.53
C GLY A 8 0.47 12.58 8.23
N THR A 9 0.28 11.53 7.46
CA THR A 9 0.49 10.15 7.94
C THR A 9 1.97 9.85 8.13
N TYR A 10 2.84 10.40 7.27
CA TYR A 10 4.31 10.21 7.26
C TYR A 10 4.75 8.74 7.22
N ASP A 11 3.95 7.88 6.60
CA ASP A 11 4.28 6.47 6.43
C ASP A 11 5.44 6.30 5.44
N LEU A 12 6.38 5.41 5.77
CA LEU A 12 7.59 5.17 4.97
C LEU A 12 8.29 6.49 4.60
N LEU A 13 8.65 7.27 5.62
CA LEU A 13 9.21 8.61 5.47
C LEU A 13 10.23 8.67 4.33
N HIS A 14 9.97 9.48 3.33
CA HIS A 14 10.75 9.58 2.10
C HIS A 14 11.18 11.02 1.80
N PHE A 15 12.00 11.19 0.76
CA PHE A 15 12.53 12.50 0.34
C PHE A 15 11.43 13.56 0.14
N GLY A 16 10.27 13.20 -0.41
CA GLY A 16 9.13 14.11 -0.59
C GLY A 16 8.61 14.67 0.73
N HIS A 17 8.48 13.84 1.78
CA HIS A 17 8.10 14.28 3.12
C HIS A 17 9.16 15.21 3.72
N LYS A 18 10.44 14.85 3.60
CA LYS A 18 11.53 15.71 4.07
C LYS A 18 11.49 17.09 3.42
N LYS A 19 11.30 17.17 2.10
CA LYS A 19 11.20 18.41 1.36
C LYS A 19 9.98 19.24 1.76
N LEU A 20 8.84 18.58 2.02
CA LEU A 20 7.64 19.25 2.54
C LEU A 20 7.93 19.91 3.90
N LEU A 21 8.56 19.16 4.83
CA LEU A 21 8.88 19.65 6.17
C LEU A 21 9.94 20.77 6.13
N GLU A 22 10.97 20.68 5.29
CA GLU A 22 11.95 21.74 5.07
C GLU A 22 11.29 23.04 4.58
N ARG A 23 10.37 22.94 3.61
CA ARG A 23 9.62 24.10 3.11
C ARG A 23 8.64 24.65 4.15
N ALA A 24 7.98 23.79 4.93
CA ALA A 24 7.12 24.20 6.02
C ALA A 24 7.90 24.98 7.09
N LYS A 25 9.07 24.47 7.48
CA LYS A 25 9.97 25.14 8.43
C LYS A 25 10.42 26.51 7.93
N ALA A 26 10.65 26.67 6.62
CA ALA A 26 11.06 27.95 6.02
C ALA A 26 9.95 29.02 6.02
N LEU A 27 8.69 28.67 6.34
CA LEU A 27 7.59 29.63 6.44
C LEU A 27 7.55 30.38 7.79
N GLY A 28 8.28 29.89 8.80
CA GLY A 28 8.26 30.52 10.13
C GLY A 28 9.39 30.07 11.04
N ASP A 29 9.32 30.51 12.29
CA ASP A 29 10.36 30.26 13.28
C ASP A 29 10.20 28.92 14.00
N TYR A 30 8.97 28.42 14.13
CA TYR A 30 8.62 27.23 14.90
C TYR A 30 7.68 26.32 14.10
N LEU A 31 8.11 25.08 13.85
CA LEU A 31 7.34 24.09 13.08
C LEU A 31 6.75 23.02 13.99
N ILE A 32 5.43 22.92 13.95
CA ILE A 32 4.65 21.85 14.59
C ILE A 32 4.27 20.83 13.52
N VAL A 33 4.53 19.55 13.77
CA VAL A 33 4.18 18.45 12.86
C VAL A 33 3.16 17.55 13.52
N GLY A 34 1.95 17.50 12.97
CA GLY A 34 0.90 16.57 13.38
C GLY A 34 1.03 15.25 12.63
N VAL A 35 1.27 14.15 13.34
CA VAL A 35 1.30 12.80 12.79
C VAL A 35 -0.07 12.16 13.00
N THR A 36 -0.73 11.78 11.90
CA THR A 36 -2.09 11.21 11.95
C THR A 36 -2.07 9.83 12.59
N SER A 37 -2.95 9.57 13.58
CA SER A 37 -3.08 8.28 14.25
C SER A 37 -3.63 7.21 13.30
N ASP A 38 -3.34 5.93 13.61
CA ASP A 38 -3.81 4.80 12.81
C ASP A 38 -5.34 4.70 12.83
N ASP A 39 -5.95 4.99 13.98
CA ASP A 39 -7.41 4.93 14.14
C ASP A 39 -8.09 6.04 13.35
N TYR A 40 -7.56 7.25 13.36
CA TYR A 40 -8.12 8.35 12.58
C TYR A 40 -7.88 8.15 11.07
N ASP A 41 -6.73 7.64 10.63
CA ASP A 41 -6.50 7.28 9.23
C ASP A 41 -7.49 6.21 8.74
N ARG A 42 -7.86 5.24 9.58
CA ARG A 42 -8.89 4.23 9.27
C ARG A 42 -10.26 4.86 9.04
N THR A 43 -10.69 5.82 9.86
CA THR A 43 -11.98 6.51 9.68
C THR A 43 -12.05 7.27 8.35
N ARG A 44 -10.91 7.68 7.82
CA ARG A 44 -10.77 8.36 6.52
C ARG A 44 -10.52 7.42 5.35
N GLY A 45 -10.61 6.09 5.56
CA GLY A 45 -10.39 5.08 4.52
C GLY A 45 -8.92 4.82 4.18
N LYS A 46 -7.97 5.34 4.97
CA LYS A 46 -6.54 5.07 4.81
C LYS A 46 -6.13 3.91 5.71
N ILE A 47 -6.33 2.70 5.26
CA ILE A 47 -6.08 1.47 6.05
C ILE A 47 -4.68 0.86 5.87
N ASN A 48 -3.77 1.52 5.16
CA ASN A 48 -2.54 0.89 4.64
C ASN A 48 -1.24 1.53 5.12
N ALA A 49 -1.20 2.15 6.31
CA ALA A 49 0.07 2.51 6.90
C ALA A 49 0.91 1.26 7.17
N SER A 50 2.16 1.25 6.70
CA SER A 50 3.08 0.11 6.85
C SER A 50 3.81 0.15 8.18
N GLN A 51 3.93 1.34 8.77
CA GLN A 51 4.61 1.61 10.03
C GLN A 51 3.58 2.00 11.09
N SER A 52 3.81 1.58 12.34
CA SER A 52 3.03 2.01 13.48
C SER A 52 3.16 3.53 13.71
N LEU A 53 2.20 4.14 14.41
CA LEU A 53 2.24 5.54 14.78
C LEU A 53 3.57 5.93 15.44
N MET A 54 4.09 5.10 16.35
CA MET A 54 5.33 5.38 17.06
C MET A 54 6.54 5.37 16.12
N GLU A 55 6.63 4.40 15.20
CA GLU A 55 7.71 4.37 14.20
C GLU A 55 7.68 5.61 13.31
N ARG A 56 6.49 6.09 12.93
CA ARG A 56 6.33 7.29 12.12
C ARG A 56 6.72 8.56 12.87
N ILE A 57 6.35 8.67 14.15
CA ILE A 57 6.76 9.77 15.03
C ILE A 57 8.29 9.80 15.17
N GLU A 58 8.93 8.68 15.47
CA GLU A 58 10.38 8.60 15.61
C GLU A 58 11.10 8.91 14.29
N ALA A 59 10.54 8.50 13.15
CA ALA A 59 11.10 8.85 11.83
C ALA A 59 11.03 10.37 11.56
N VAL A 60 9.92 11.03 11.88
CA VAL A 60 9.80 12.50 11.76
C VAL A 60 10.77 13.20 12.72
N LYS A 61 10.86 12.74 13.96
CA LYS A 61 11.77 13.27 14.98
C LYS A 61 13.23 13.16 14.57
N ALA A 62 13.61 12.02 13.98
CA ALA A 62 14.98 11.77 13.52
C ALA A 62 15.44 12.74 12.40
N LEU A 63 14.52 13.38 11.67
CA LEU A 63 14.88 14.41 10.69
C LEU A 63 15.41 15.69 11.33
N GLY A 64 15.08 15.97 12.61
CA GLY A 64 15.51 17.17 13.31
C GLY A 64 14.96 18.49 12.73
N ILE A 65 13.86 18.44 11.95
CA ILE A 65 13.27 19.63 11.29
C ILE A 65 12.12 20.21 12.11
N ALA A 66 11.31 19.34 12.72
CA ALA A 66 10.18 19.73 13.57
C ALA A 66 10.68 20.21 14.95
N ASP A 67 10.12 21.31 15.43
CA ASP A 67 10.35 21.78 16.81
C ASP A 67 9.41 21.10 17.80
N GLU A 68 8.21 20.76 17.34
CA GLU A 68 7.20 20.02 18.11
C GLU A 68 6.49 18.99 17.25
N ILE A 69 6.18 17.83 17.85
CA ILE A 69 5.40 16.78 17.18
C ILE A 69 4.18 16.48 18.03
N ILE A 70 3.01 16.48 17.39
CA ILE A 70 1.72 16.16 18.01
C ILE A 70 1.05 15.01 17.27
N VAL A 71 0.05 14.40 17.88
CA VAL A 71 -0.76 13.35 17.24
C VAL A 71 -2.10 13.93 16.78
N GLU A 72 -2.49 13.62 15.56
CA GLU A 72 -3.82 13.93 15.03
C GLU A 72 -4.74 12.72 15.22
N GLU A 73 -5.82 12.87 16.00
CA GLU A 73 -6.66 11.76 16.45
C GLU A 73 -8.12 11.87 15.99
N TYR A 74 -8.60 13.09 15.60
CA TYR A 74 -10.01 13.29 15.27
C TYR A 74 -10.24 14.39 14.23
N GLU A 75 -11.41 14.33 13.61
CA GLU A 75 -11.85 15.36 12.66
C GLU A 75 -12.14 16.68 13.38
N GLY A 76 -11.65 17.80 12.82
CA GLY A 76 -11.76 19.11 13.44
C GLY A 76 -10.60 19.51 14.34
N GLN A 77 -9.74 18.58 14.77
CA GLN A 77 -8.58 18.86 15.62
C GLN A 77 -7.69 19.98 15.10
N LYS A 78 -7.60 20.16 13.80
CA LYS A 78 -6.80 21.25 13.19
C LYS A 78 -7.22 22.63 13.68
N ILE A 79 -8.52 22.86 13.85
CA ILE A 79 -9.04 24.14 14.40
C ILE A 79 -8.65 24.28 15.86
N ASP A 80 -8.83 23.21 16.64
CA ASP A 80 -8.51 23.20 18.07
C ASP A 80 -7.01 23.44 18.30
N ASP A 81 -6.16 22.79 17.53
CA ASP A 81 -4.70 22.94 17.60
C ASP A 81 -4.24 24.33 17.17
N ILE A 82 -4.79 24.87 16.08
CA ILE A 82 -4.48 26.25 15.63
C ILE A 82 -4.76 27.26 16.75
N ARG A 83 -5.92 27.12 17.40
CA ARG A 83 -6.32 28.02 18.50
C ARG A 83 -5.48 27.80 19.76
N ARG A 84 -5.31 26.54 20.18
CA ARG A 84 -4.60 26.16 21.40
C ARG A 84 -3.11 26.51 21.35
N LEU A 85 -2.47 26.27 20.19
CA LEU A 85 -1.03 26.46 20.02
C LEU A 85 -0.68 27.86 19.50
N GLY A 86 -1.67 28.67 19.11
CA GLY A 86 -1.48 30.00 18.54
C GLY A 86 -0.72 29.94 17.22
N VAL A 87 -1.22 29.13 16.29
CA VAL A 87 -0.59 28.91 14.99
C VAL A 87 -0.90 30.06 14.03
N ASP A 88 0.14 30.57 13.37
CA ASP A 88 0.02 31.66 12.39
C ASP A 88 -0.20 31.11 10.97
N ILE A 89 0.41 29.96 10.63
CA ILE A 89 0.39 29.39 9.29
C ILE A 89 0.08 27.89 9.35
N PHE A 90 -1.00 27.48 8.69
CA PHE A 90 -1.24 26.08 8.33
C PHE A 90 -0.71 25.82 6.93
N THR A 91 0.03 24.72 6.73
CA THR A 91 0.55 24.34 5.43
C THR A 91 0.40 22.86 5.12
N VAL A 92 0.18 22.55 3.85
CA VAL A 92 0.00 21.19 3.33
C VAL A 92 0.39 21.15 1.85
N GLY A 93 0.57 19.95 1.28
CA GLY A 93 0.83 19.79 -0.15
C GLY A 93 -0.32 20.28 -1.05
N SER A 94 0.01 20.71 -2.26
CA SER A 94 -0.96 21.21 -3.26
C SER A 94 -2.00 20.17 -3.70
N ASP A 95 -1.79 18.89 -3.45
CA ASP A 95 -2.79 17.83 -3.67
C ASP A 95 -4.11 18.09 -2.89
N TRP A 96 -4.06 18.97 -1.88
CA TRP A 96 -5.16 19.37 -1.03
C TRP A 96 -5.64 20.80 -1.28
N GLU A 97 -5.27 21.40 -2.40
CA GLU A 97 -5.62 22.78 -2.71
C GLU A 97 -7.14 23.00 -2.64
N GLY A 98 -7.54 24.03 -1.89
CA GLY A 98 -8.95 24.37 -1.62
C GLY A 98 -9.62 23.55 -0.50
N TYR A 99 -9.14 22.33 -0.20
CA TYR A 99 -9.80 21.45 0.79
C TYR A 99 -9.75 22.03 2.23
N PHE A 100 -8.67 22.73 2.58
CA PHE A 100 -8.48 23.32 3.90
C PHE A 100 -8.75 24.83 3.95
N ASP A 101 -9.45 25.38 2.96
CA ASP A 101 -9.75 26.81 2.89
C ASP A 101 -10.59 27.32 4.07
N TYR A 102 -11.36 26.44 4.71
CA TYR A 102 -12.09 26.74 5.92
C TYR A 102 -11.19 27.16 7.12
N LEU A 103 -9.91 26.78 7.10
CA LEU A 103 -8.94 27.19 8.11
C LEU A 103 -8.46 28.65 7.95
N LYS A 104 -8.76 29.30 6.81
CA LYS A 104 -8.43 30.72 6.56
C LYS A 104 -9.07 31.69 7.56
N GLU A 105 -10.16 31.26 8.21
CA GLU A 105 -10.78 32.02 9.32
C GLU A 105 -9.92 32.06 10.60
N TYR A 106 -8.97 31.14 10.73
CA TYR A 106 -8.18 30.96 11.97
C TYR A 106 -6.71 31.26 11.79
N CYS A 107 -6.15 31.03 10.59
CA CYS A 107 -4.73 31.28 10.31
C CYS A 107 -4.50 31.43 8.79
N LYS A 108 -3.27 31.78 8.41
CA LYS A 108 -2.88 31.77 7.00
C LYS A 108 -2.77 30.34 6.49
N VAL A 109 -3.41 30.01 5.37
CA VAL A 109 -3.31 28.70 4.70
C VAL A 109 -2.37 28.80 3.51
N VAL A 110 -1.37 27.91 3.45
CA VAL A 110 -0.37 27.85 2.36
C VAL A 110 -0.33 26.45 1.78
N TYR A 111 -0.62 26.32 0.49
CA TYR A 111 -0.47 25.08 -0.26
C TYR A 111 0.89 25.02 -0.93
N MET A 112 1.66 23.98 -0.65
CA MET A 112 3.03 23.85 -1.16
C MET A 112 3.07 22.96 -2.39
N PRO A 113 3.86 23.32 -3.42
CA PRO A 113 3.97 22.50 -4.61
C PRO A 113 4.46 21.09 -4.28
N ARG A 114 3.92 20.09 -4.98
CA ARG A 114 4.32 18.69 -4.83
C ARG A 114 5.79 18.52 -5.23
N THR A 115 6.49 17.67 -4.49
CA THR A 115 7.81 17.19 -4.91
C THR A 115 7.61 16.01 -5.85
N GLU A 116 8.02 16.15 -7.12
CA GLU A 116 7.87 15.12 -8.15
C GLU A 116 8.74 13.90 -7.84
N GLY A 117 8.28 12.73 -8.31
CA GLY A 117 9.07 11.50 -8.38
C GLY A 117 9.08 10.62 -7.15
N VAL A 118 8.32 10.93 -6.07
CA VAL A 118 8.26 10.04 -4.88
C VAL A 118 6.91 10.12 -4.18
N SER A 119 6.27 8.98 -3.99
CA SER A 119 5.08 8.86 -3.13
C SER A 119 5.16 7.65 -2.20
N SER A 120 4.56 7.75 -1.01
CA SER A 120 4.47 6.60 -0.08
C SER A 120 3.72 5.42 -0.71
N SER A 121 2.80 5.69 -1.64
CA SER A 121 2.06 4.65 -2.37
C SER A 121 2.96 3.89 -3.33
N GLU A 122 3.85 4.58 -4.07
CA GLU A 122 4.84 3.96 -4.95
C GLU A 122 5.85 3.12 -4.15
N ILE A 123 6.38 3.65 -3.05
CA ILE A 123 7.31 2.92 -2.18
C ILE A 123 6.63 1.69 -1.55
N ARG A 124 5.36 1.80 -1.15
CA ARG A 124 4.58 0.64 -0.65
C ARG A 124 4.37 -0.41 -1.73
N ALA A 125 4.05 0.03 -2.95
CA ALA A 125 3.90 -0.86 -4.09
C ALA A 125 5.21 -1.62 -4.38
N GLU A 126 6.35 -0.92 -4.43
CA GLU A 126 7.66 -1.53 -4.65
C GLU A 126 8.06 -2.53 -3.54
N ARG A 127 7.80 -2.20 -2.28
CA ARG A 127 8.12 -3.09 -1.13
C ARG A 127 7.19 -4.28 -0.99
N ARG A 128 5.96 -4.19 -1.51
CA ARG A 128 4.93 -5.24 -1.44
C ARG A 128 4.60 -5.81 -2.82
N MET A 129 5.50 -5.65 -3.79
CA MET A 129 5.29 -6.16 -5.13
C MET A 129 5.21 -7.68 -5.11
N VAL A 130 4.05 -8.20 -5.53
CA VAL A 130 3.84 -9.62 -5.75
C VAL A 130 4.13 -9.92 -7.22
N ARG A 131 5.12 -10.75 -7.46
CA ARG A 131 5.45 -11.25 -8.80
C ARG A 131 4.50 -12.40 -9.13
N LEU A 132 3.53 -12.14 -10.01
CA LEU A 132 2.52 -13.12 -10.42
C LEU A 132 2.95 -13.82 -11.71
N GLY A 133 3.02 -15.14 -11.66
CA GLY A 133 3.06 -15.99 -12.85
C GLY A 133 1.65 -16.40 -13.27
N ILE A 134 1.40 -16.58 -14.55
CA ILE A 134 0.11 -17.08 -15.06
C ILE A 134 0.35 -18.41 -15.80
N TYR A 135 -0.28 -19.49 -15.32
CA TYR A 135 -0.27 -20.76 -16.02
C TYR A 135 -1.60 -20.99 -16.72
N GLY A 136 -1.59 -20.82 -18.01
CA GLY A 136 -2.75 -20.94 -18.87
C GLY A 136 -2.53 -20.21 -20.19
N SER A 137 -3.39 -20.48 -21.14
CA SER A 137 -3.32 -19.90 -22.48
C SER A 137 -4.67 -19.30 -22.88
N GLY A 138 -4.65 -18.50 -23.96
CA GLY A 138 -5.85 -17.95 -24.55
C GLY A 138 -6.26 -16.58 -24.01
N ARG A 139 -7.50 -16.17 -24.36
CA ARG A 139 -7.99 -14.80 -24.16
C ARG A 139 -8.08 -14.39 -22.68
N VAL A 140 -8.46 -15.32 -21.81
CA VAL A 140 -8.64 -15.00 -20.37
C VAL A 140 -7.29 -14.76 -19.70
N ALA A 141 -6.30 -15.62 -19.93
CA ALA A 141 -4.95 -15.46 -19.42
C ALA A 141 -4.32 -14.13 -19.90
N GLY A 142 -4.49 -13.81 -21.20
CA GLY A 142 -4.05 -12.53 -21.76
C GLY A 142 -4.73 -11.32 -21.13
N LYS A 143 -6.03 -11.41 -20.80
CA LYS A 143 -6.74 -10.36 -20.09
C LYS A 143 -6.16 -10.14 -18.69
N TYR A 144 -5.97 -11.20 -17.91
CA TYR A 144 -5.38 -11.09 -16.56
C TYR A 144 -3.97 -10.51 -16.59
N ARG A 145 -3.15 -10.89 -17.55
CA ARG A 145 -1.83 -10.28 -17.75
C ARG A 145 -1.92 -8.77 -17.91
N ASN A 146 -2.85 -8.29 -18.72
CA ASN A 146 -3.04 -6.87 -18.96
C ASN A 146 -3.57 -6.16 -17.71
N GLU A 147 -4.52 -6.77 -17.00
CA GLU A 147 -5.10 -6.21 -15.77
C GLU A 147 -4.07 -6.05 -14.63
N CYS A 148 -3.04 -6.90 -14.57
CA CYS A 148 -1.97 -6.77 -13.58
C CYS A 148 -1.30 -5.39 -13.61
N SER A 149 -1.18 -4.78 -14.79
CA SER A 149 -0.56 -3.46 -14.95
C SER A 149 -1.36 -2.30 -14.32
N PHE A 150 -2.65 -2.52 -14.01
CA PHE A 150 -3.52 -1.54 -13.37
C PHE A 150 -3.62 -1.73 -11.84
N VAL A 151 -2.97 -2.77 -11.29
CA VAL A 151 -2.98 -3.07 -9.85
C VAL A 151 -1.65 -2.70 -9.22
N ASN A 152 -1.66 -1.69 -8.35
CA ASN A 152 -0.46 -1.29 -7.64
C ASN A 152 0.05 -2.43 -6.73
N GLY A 153 1.34 -2.75 -6.85
CA GLY A 153 1.97 -3.82 -6.07
C GLY A 153 1.81 -5.23 -6.67
N LEU A 154 1.37 -5.32 -7.93
CA LEU A 154 1.28 -6.58 -8.67
C LEU A 154 2.05 -6.46 -10.00
N GLU A 155 2.94 -7.40 -10.28
CA GLU A 155 3.69 -7.50 -11.53
C GLU A 155 3.48 -8.88 -12.15
N CYS A 156 3.06 -8.93 -13.41
CA CYS A 156 3.04 -10.19 -14.17
C CYS A 156 4.43 -10.48 -14.71
N VAL A 157 5.14 -11.45 -14.12
CA VAL A 157 6.52 -11.82 -14.50
C VAL A 157 6.61 -12.81 -15.65
N GLY A 158 5.48 -13.36 -16.10
CA GLY A 158 5.44 -14.24 -17.25
C GLY A 158 4.17 -15.08 -17.33
N MET A 159 4.03 -15.76 -18.45
CA MET A 159 2.97 -16.73 -18.70
C MET A 159 3.61 -18.06 -19.10
N ALA A 160 2.96 -19.16 -18.76
CA ALA A 160 3.32 -20.53 -19.18
C ALA A 160 2.15 -21.16 -19.89
N SER A 161 2.42 -21.90 -20.95
CA SER A 161 1.43 -22.64 -21.75
C SER A 161 1.59 -24.16 -21.66
N ASP A 162 2.71 -24.62 -21.14
CA ASP A 162 3.04 -26.03 -20.91
C ASP A 162 3.75 -26.25 -19.57
N ASP A 163 4.01 -27.51 -19.21
CA ASP A 163 4.60 -27.92 -17.93
C ASP A 163 6.08 -27.52 -17.79
N GLU A 164 6.82 -27.42 -18.89
CA GLU A 164 8.24 -27.01 -18.85
C GLU A 164 8.35 -25.51 -18.56
N GLU A 165 7.59 -24.70 -19.30
CA GLU A 165 7.46 -23.25 -19.04
C GLU A 165 6.94 -22.98 -17.64
N TYR A 166 5.95 -23.79 -17.18
CA TYR A 166 5.40 -23.65 -15.84
C TYR A 166 6.45 -23.87 -14.75
N THR A 167 7.25 -24.94 -14.86
CA THR A 167 8.33 -25.21 -13.93
C THR A 167 9.34 -24.06 -13.88
N SER A 168 9.71 -23.50 -15.04
CA SER A 168 10.58 -22.32 -15.12
C SER A 168 9.94 -21.09 -14.48
N LEU A 169 8.63 -20.86 -14.70
CA LEU A 169 7.87 -19.74 -14.17
C LEU A 169 7.79 -19.75 -12.65
N LEU A 170 7.63 -20.92 -12.03
CA LEU A 170 7.63 -21.08 -10.58
C LEU A 170 8.92 -20.59 -9.91
N GLY A 171 10.05 -20.64 -10.62
CA GLY A 171 11.32 -20.09 -10.14
C GLY A 171 11.39 -18.56 -10.12
N LYS A 172 10.46 -17.87 -10.79
CA LYS A 172 10.51 -16.41 -11.01
C LYS A 172 9.39 -15.64 -10.30
N CYS A 173 8.33 -16.31 -9.86
CA CYS A 173 7.15 -15.68 -9.27
C CYS A 173 7.05 -15.90 -7.76
N ASP A 174 6.26 -15.09 -7.07
CA ASP A 174 5.89 -15.26 -5.66
C ASP A 174 4.54 -15.96 -5.52
N ALA A 175 3.66 -15.73 -6.51
CA ALA A 175 2.35 -16.34 -6.63
C ALA A 175 2.10 -16.79 -8.07
N VAL A 176 1.25 -17.78 -8.25
CA VAL A 176 0.84 -18.24 -9.58
C VAL A 176 -0.68 -18.28 -9.69
N TYR A 177 -1.19 -17.79 -10.82
CA TYR A 177 -2.57 -17.94 -11.22
C TYR A 177 -2.70 -19.11 -12.22
N ILE A 178 -3.46 -20.14 -11.83
CA ILE A 178 -3.61 -21.38 -12.59
C ILE A 178 -4.96 -21.36 -13.32
N GLN A 179 -4.92 -21.43 -14.65
CA GLN A 179 -6.06 -21.44 -15.57
C GLN A 179 -6.02 -22.67 -16.50
N THR A 180 -5.47 -23.75 -16.04
CA THR A 180 -5.41 -25.01 -16.80
C THR A 180 -6.73 -25.76 -16.75
N HIS A 181 -6.78 -26.98 -17.33
CA HIS A 181 -7.99 -27.80 -17.24
C HIS A 181 -8.18 -28.34 -15.79
N PRO A 182 -9.40 -28.38 -15.23
CA PRO A 182 -9.65 -28.79 -13.84
C PRO A 182 -9.08 -30.15 -13.44
N ARG A 183 -8.92 -31.08 -14.40
CA ARG A 183 -8.27 -32.39 -14.16
C ARG A 183 -6.80 -32.27 -13.77
N ASP A 184 -6.13 -31.20 -14.18
CA ASP A 184 -4.71 -30.97 -13.96
C ASP A 184 -4.45 -30.07 -12.76
N HIS A 185 -5.47 -29.42 -12.21
CA HIS A 185 -5.33 -28.45 -11.12
C HIS A 185 -4.60 -29.02 -9.91
N ILE A 186 -4.96 -30.25 -9.46
CA ILE A 186 -4.33 -30.89 -8.29
C ILE A 186 -2.82 -30.96 -8.47
N ARG A 187 -2.37 -31.42 -9.63
CA ARG A 187 -0.96 -31.57 -9.94
C ARG A 187 -0.24 -30.23 -9.96
N HIS A 188 -0.82 -29.26 -10.65
CA HIS A 188 -0.23 -27.93 -10.79
C HIS A 188 -0.20 -27.15 -9.47
N ILE A 189 -1.28 -27.21 -8.68
CA ILE A 189 -1.35 -26.57 -7.36
C ILE A 189 -0.30 -27.19 -6.42
N ARG A 190 -0.23 -28.54 -6.37
CA ARG A 190 0.76 -29.22 -5.53
C ARG A 190 2.18 -28.81 -5.90
N GLN A 191 2.52 -28.82 -7.18
CA GLN A 191 3.84 -28.39 -7.69
C GLN A 191 4.16 -26.95 -7.28
N ALA A 192 3.20 -26.03 -7.38
CA ALA A 192 3.40 -24.63 -6.96
C ALA A 192 3.64 -24.50 -5.46
N ILE A 193 2.83 -25.20 -4.64
CA ILE A 193 2.96 -25.16 -3.17
C ILE A 193 4.30 -25.78 -2.74
N GLU A 194 4.71 -26.90 -3.35
CA GLU A 194 6.01 -27.52 -3.09
C GLU A 194 7.19 -26.64 -3.49
N ALA A 195 7.03 -25.83 -4.56
CA ALA A 195 7.98 -24.80 -4.95
C ALA A 195 7.95 -23.53 -4.05
N GLY A 196 7.09 -23.50 -3.03
CA GLY A 196 6.98 -22.37 -2.10
C GLY A 196 6.23 -21.17 -2.68
N ARG A 197 5.24 -21.39 -3.59
CA ARG A 197 4.48 -20.30 -4.23
C ARG A 197 3.05 -20.26 -3.72
N HIS A 198 2.54 -19.04 -3.55
CA HIS A 198 1.11 -18.81 -3.33
C HIS A 198 0.32 -19.18 -4.59
N VAL A 199 -0.91 -19.63 -4.43
CA VAL A 199 -1.72 -20.09 -5.55
C VAL A 199 -3.08 -19.43 -5.57
N LEU A 200 -3.45 -18.89 -6.74
CA LEU A 200 -4.81 -18.57 -7.14
C LEU A 200 -5.19 -19.54 -8.27
N CYS A 201 -6.27 -20.30 -8.13
CA CYS A 201 -6.66 -21.29 -9.14
C CYS A 201 -8.08 -21.05 -9.60
N GLU A 202 -8.35 -21.18 -10.90
CA GLU A 202 -9.72 -21.17 -11.44
C GLU A 202 -10.56 -22.28 -10.82
N SER A 203 -11.84 -22.00 -10.67
CA SER A 203 -12.83 -22.93 -10.13
C SER A 203 -13.17 -24.04 -11.15
N PRO A 204 -13.33 -25.29 -10.70
CA PRO A 204 -13.11 -25.81 -9.35
C PRO A 204 -11.62 -26.10 -9.08
N ILE A 205 -11.14 -25.83 -7.86
CA ILE A 205 -9.76 -26.14 -7.44
C ILE A 205 -9.44 -27.63 -7.61
N ALA A 206 -10.39 -28.51 -7.26
CA ALA A 206 -10.28 -29.95 -7.41
C ALA A 206 -11.63 -30.58 -7.77
N LEU A 207 -11.61 -31.80 -8.32
CA LEU A 207 -12.80 -32.50 -8.70
C LEU A 207 -13.40 -33.38 -7.58
N SER A 208 -12.67 -33.53 -6.46
CA SER A 208 -13.16 -34.21 -5.25
C SER A 208 -12.93 -33.35 -4.00
N ALA A 209 -13.78 -33.53 -3.00
CA ALA A 209 -13.65 -32.83 -1.72
C ALA A 209 -12.42 -33.27 -0.93
N GLU A 210 -11.99 -34.53 -1.09
CA GLU A 210 -10.80 -35.08 -0.44
C GLU A 210 -9.52 -34.43 -0.99
N ASP A 211 -9.40 -34.37 -2.31
CA ASP A 211 -8.28 -33.73 -2.99
C ASP A 211 -8.21 -32.22 -2.61
N CYS A 212 -9.38 -31.58 -2.61
CA CYS A 212 -9.47 -30.16 -2.23
C CYS A 212 -8.93 -29.93 -0.81
N ARG A 213 -9.37 -30.73 0.18
CA ARG A 213 -8.88 -30.65 1.57
C ARG A 213 -7.37 -30.89 1.63
N SER A 214 -6.86 -31.93 0.94
CA SER A 214 -5.43 -32.24 0.96
C SER A 214 -4.56 -31.10 0.45
N LEU A 215 -5.04 -30.32 -0.52
CA LEU A 215 -4.34 -29.15 -1.05
C LEU A 215 -4.34 -27.97 -0.06
N PHE A 216 -5.46 -27.71 0.62
CA PHE A 216 -5.53 -26.67 1.65
C PHE A 216 -4.69 -27.02 2.88
N ASP A 217 -4.68 -28.30 3.29
CA ASP A 217 -3.84 -28.78 4.38
C ASP A 217 -2.35 -28.59 4.06
N LEU A 218 -1.94 -28.95 2.85
CA LEU A 218 -0.57 -28.76 2.36
C LEU A 218 -0.19 -27.27 2.32
N ALA A 219 -1.08 -26.42 1.80
CA ALA A 219 -0.84 -24.97 1.77
C ALA A 219 -0.69 -24.39 3.18
N THR A 220 -1.53 -24.83 4.13
CA THR A 220 -1.48 -24.43 5.53
C THR A 220 -0.17 -24.87 6.19
N GLU A 221 0.25 -26.11 6.01
CA GLU A 221 1.53 -26.65 6.50
C GLU A 221 2.71 -25.82 6.01
N LYS A 222 2.70 -25.45 4.73
CA LYS A 222 3.76 -24.63 4.11
C LYS A 222 3.61 -23.13 4.37
N LYS A 223 2.57 -22.69 5.10
CA LYS A 223 2.24 -21.27 5.33
C LYS A 223 2.06 -20.47 4.04
N LEU A 224 1.47 -21.09 3.05
CA LEU A 224 1.17 -20.50 1.76
C LEU A 224 -0.34 -20.27 1.61
N VAL A 225 -0.70 -19.33 0.75
CA VAL A 225 -2.10 -19.03 0.40
C VAL A 225 -2.51 -19.88 -0.81
N LEU A 226 -3.62 -20.59 -0.67
CA LEU A 226 -4.35 -21.20 -1.78
C LEU A 226 -5.73 -20.56 -1.84
N MET A 227 -6.10 -19.99 -2.97
CA MET A 227 -7.40 -19.32 -3.18
C MET A 227 -8.08 -19.84 -4.43
N ASP A 228 -9.42 -19.94 -4.34
CA ASP A 228 -10.30 -20.17 -5.49
C ASP A 228 -10.63 -18.84 -6.18
N ALA A 229 -10.45 -18.76 -7.48
CA ALA A 229 -10.79 -17.59 -8.30
C ALA A 229 -12.29 -17.55 -8.61
N ILE A 230 -13.14 -17.48 -7.58
CA ILE A 230 -14.58 -17.36 -7.74
C ILE A 230 -14.91 -15.98 -8.31
N LYS A 231 -15.48 -15.95 -9.50
CA LYS A 231 -16.01 -14.73 -10.10
C LYS A 231 -17.40 -14.47 -9.55
N THR A 232 -17.53 -13.45 -8.70
CA THR A 232 -18.85 -12.91 -8.36
C THR A 232 -19.40 -12.16 -9.56
N ALA A 233 -20.62 -12.50 -9.95
CA ALA A 233 -21.33 -11.84 -11.04
C ALA A 233 -21.77 -10.42 -10.68
#